data_6c6686e6a377ff501a06336e1564b40d
#
_entry.id   6c6686e6a377ff501a06336e1564b40d
#
_cell.length_a   1.000
_cell.length_b   1.000
_cell.length_c   1.000
_cell.angle_alpha   90.00
_cell.angle_beta   90.00
_cell.angle_gamma   90.00
#
_symmetry.space_group_name_H-M   'P 1'
#
loop_
_entity.id
_entity.type
_entity.pdbx_description
1 polymer ?
#
loop_
_entity_poly.entity_id
_entity_poly.type
_entity_poly.pdbx_seq_one_letter_code
_entity_poly.pdbx_strand_id
1 'polypeptide(L)'
;MILRILPVLLLILLLPPWGIERLMLREKSWRKWIYAPNLLLALLLIGASIKESYSMTADQLKAILLSTTLCVAVPEIILSLLLLFCLLFKSYRLWIRRIALFVSSGVFLTMLYGFTLGYRQIVVKTFTYRSAAIPQAFDGYRIVQLSDLHVGTLRRHHVVVERIVDSVNALKPDLIVFTGDLVNYHAEELFEFEDIFRKMHARDGVISVMGNHDYMTYYNWPDEKARLANVRLLQDHQRAIGWRLLLNDNYILRRGNDSIAIVGVENDGNPPFPALGDLPKAQRGLQNSCFRILLSHDPTHWRRRVLPETRIPLMLAGHTHGMQLKIGSFSPSKWFYPEWGGPYYEGERALYVSLGAGEVLLPFRIGAWPEINLITLKHH
;
A
#
# COMPACT_ATOMS: atom_id res chain seq x y z
N MET A 1 12.29 6.89 12.40
CA MET A 1 11.83 5.48 12.22
C MET A 1 12.98 4.48 12.22
N ILE A 2 14.02 4.62 11.39
CA ILE A 2 15.14 3.64 11.32
C ILE A 2 15.82 3.46 12.67
N LEU A 3 16.00 4.50 13.47
CA LEU A 3 16.63 4.41 14.79
C LEU A 3 15.95 3.41 15.73
N ARG A 4 14.61 3.30 15.67
CA ARG A 4 13.83 2.35 16.48
C ARG A 4 14.04 0.89 16.08
N ILE A 5 14.28 0.63 14.82
CA ILE A 5 14.47 -0.73 14.28
C ILE A 5 15.96 -1.06 14.05
N LEU A 6 16.87 -0.09 14.24
CA LEU A 6 18.30 -0.26 14.00
C LEU A 6 18.91 -1.46 14.74
N PRO A 7 18.61 -1.72 16.03
CA PRO A 7 19.15 -2.90 16.72
C PRO A 7 18.75 -4.21 16.03
N VAL A 8 17.51 -4.29 15.56
CA VAL A 8 17.01 -5.47 14.85
C VAL A 8 17.71 -5.60 13.49
N LEU A 9 17.88 -4.49 12.74
CA LEU A 9 18.60 -4.49 11.47
C LEU A 9 20.04 -4.93 11.64
N LEU A 10 20.74 -4.48 12.67
CA LEU A 10 22.10 -4.91 12.96
C LEU A 10 22.16 -6.40 13.31
N LEU A 11 21.20 -6.90 14.07
CA LEU A 11 21.12 -8.31 14.43
C LEU A 11 20.95 -9.19 13.18
N ILE A 12 20.03 -8.85 12.28
CA ILE A 12 19.77 -9.61 11.06
C ILE A 12 20.90 -9.52 10.03
N LEU A 13 21.74 -8.48 10.11
CA LEU A 13 22.95 -8.37 9.28
C LEU A 13 24.13 -9.14 9.83
N LEU A 14 24.32 -9.22 11.15
CA LEU A 14 25.55 -9.72 11.74
C LEU A 14 25.46 -11.19 12.19
N LEU A 15 24.25 -11.66 12.51
CA LEU A 15 24.07 -13.04 13.00
C LEU A 15 24.16 -14.12 11.89
N PRO A 16 23.53 -13.95 10.69
CA PRO A 16 23.56 -14.98 9.65
C PRO A 16 24.96 -15.32 9.13
N PRO A 17 25.86 -14.33 8.86
CA PRO A 17 27.23 -14.64 8.44
C PRO A 17 28.00 -15.54 9.41
N TRP A 18 27.76 -15.39 10.72
CA TRP A 18 28.36 -16.25 11.73
C TRP A 18 27.92 -17.72 11.58
N GLY A 19 26.62 -17.96 11.32
CA GLY A 19 26.11 -19.31 11.03
C GLY A 19 26.71 -19.91 9.76
N ILE A 20 26.78 -19.12 8.69
CA ILE A 20 27.34 -19.54 7.39
C ILE A 20 28.84 -19.84 7.54
N GLU A 21 29.60 -18.98 8.21
CA GLU A 21 31.03 -19.21 8.46
C GLU A 21 31.25 -20.54 9.17
N ARG A 22 30.53 -20.80 10.27
CA ARG A 22 30.71 -22.02 11.07
C ARG A 22 30.25 -23.29 10.38
N LEU A 23 29.14 -23.25 9.66
CA LEU A 23 28.48 -24.43 9.12
C LEU A 23 28.95 -24.79 7.70
N MET A 24 29.44 -23.77 6.95
CA MET A 24 29.80 -23.96 5.55
C MET A 24 31.26 -23.62 5.22
N LEU A 25 31.79 -22.52 5.76
CA LEU A 25 33.09 -21.95 5.37
C LEU A 25 34.24 -22.20 6.34
N ARG A 26 34.02 -23.02 7.40
CA ARG A 26 34.99 -23.23 8.48
C ARG A 26 36.43 -23.54 8.03
N GLU A 27 36.56 -24.28 6.94
CA GLU A 27 37.86 -24.74 6.40
C GLU A 27 38.45 -23.78 5.35
N LYS A 28 37.75 -22.70 5.01
CA LYS A 28 38.18 -21.76 3.99
C LYS A 28 39.01 -20.62 4.61
N SER A 29 40.16 -20.31 4.05
CA SER A 29 41.03 -19.22 4.51
C SER A 29 40.35 -17.84 4.44
N TRP A 30 39.51 -17.62 3.44
CA TRP A 30 38.79 -16.37 3.18
C TRP A 30 37.45 -16.26 3.95
N ARG A 31 37.11 -17.22 4.84
CA ARG A 31 35.79 -17.31 5.53
C ARG A 31 35.32 -16.01 6.18
N LYS A 32 36.22 -15.19 6.69
CA LYS A 32 35.87 -13.93 7.35
C LYS A 32 35.43 -12.82 6.40
N TRP A 33 35.71 -12.93 5.11
CA TRP A 33 35.27 -11.94 4.12
C TRP A 33 33.75 -11.91 3.92
N ILE A 34 33.04 -12.95 4.36
CA ILE A 34 31.56 -12.98 4.34
C ILE A 34 30.93 -11.87 5.19
N TYR A 35 31.67 -11.35 6.19
CA TYR A 35 31.18 -10.25 7.02
C TYR A 35 31.31 -8.87 6.36
N ALA A 36 32.17 -8.72 5.36
CA ALA A 36 32.52 -7.43 4.80
C ALA A 36 31.29 -6.65 4.25
N PRO A 37 30.41 -7.22 3.39
CA PRO A 37 29.25 -6.52 2.90
C PRO A 37 28.27 -6.15 4.02
N ASN A 38 28.06 -7.03 5.01
CA ASN A 38 27.15 -6.83 6.12
C ASN A 38 27.67 -5.74 7.08
N LEU A 39 28.98 -5.71 7.36
CA LEU A 39 29.62 -4.64 8.15
C LEU A 39 29.52 -3.29 7.44
N LEU A 40 29.75 -3.25 6.14
CA LEU A 40 29.60 -2.03 5.34
C LEU A 40 28.15 -1.52 5.41
N LEU A 41 27.17 -2.38 5.21
CA LEU A 41 25.74 -2.01 5.32
C LEU A 41 25.38 -1.56 6.74
N ALA A 42 25.89 -2.22 7.77
CA ALA A 42 25.67 -1.84 9.17
C ALA A 42 26.23 -0.42 9.45
N LEU A 43 27.46 -0.12 8.98
CA LEU A 43 28.07 1.20 9.14
C LEU A 43 27.27 2.28 8.38
N LEU A 44 26.83 2.00 7.17
CA LEU A 44 26.00 2.92 6.37
C LEU A 44 24.64 3.18 7.03
N LEU A 45 24.00 2.16 7.60
CA LEU A 45 22.73 2.30 8.35
C LEU A 45 22.92 3.14 9.62
N ILE A 46 24.00 2.91 10.36
CA ILE A 46 24.34 3.71 11.55
C ILE A 46 24.56 5.16 11.14
N GLY A 47 25.37 5.41 10.12
CA GLY A 47 25.63 6.77 9.61
C GLY A 47 24.36 7.50 9.15
N ALA A 48 23.49 6.81 8.42
CA ALA A 48 22.21 7.35 7.98
C ALA A 48 21.21 7.59 9.14
N SER A 49 21.38 6.88 10.27
CA SER A 49 20.53 7.02 11.45
C SER A 49 20.97 8.19 12.35
N ILE A 50 22.26 8.50 12.40
CA ILE A 50 22.81 9.60 13.21
C ILE A 50 22.46 10.96 12.58
N LYS A 51 22.46 11.04 11.24
CA LYS A 51 22.09 12.24 10.52
C LYS A 51 20.55 12.31 10.40
N GLU A 52 19.87 12.83 11.42
CA GLU A 52 18.45 13.18 11.34
C GLU A 52 18.23 14.36 10.38
N SER A 53 18.51 14.14 9.11
CA SER A 53 18.18 15.07 8.05
C SER A 53 16.88 14.60 7.43
N TYR A 54 15.80 15.28 7.77
CA TYR A 54 14.50 15.14 7.09
C TYR A 54 14.57 15.92 5.78
N SER A 55 15.29 15.37 4.81
CA SER A 55 15.22 15.83 3.44
C SER A 55 14.74 14.67 2.59
N MET A 56 14.02 14.98 1.53
CA MET A 56 13.51 13.99 0.58
C MET A 56 14.62 13.09 0.01
N THR A 57 15.84 13.62 -0.15
CA THR A 57 17.04 12.86 -0.54
C THR A 57 17.50 11.90 0.55
N ALA A 58 17.39 12.30 1.83
CA ALA A 58 17.76 11.44 2.95
C ALA A 58 16.80 10.25 3.10
N ASP A 59 15.50 10.46 2.88
CA ASP A 59 14.51 9.38 2.98
C ASP A 59 14.67 8.36 1.84
N GLN A 60 15.02 8.83 0.64
CA GLN A 60 15.36 7.93 -0.48
C GLN A 60 16.63 7.12 -0.20
N LEU A 61 17.69 7.75 0.36
CA LEU A 61 18.90 7.02 0.75
C LEU A 61 18.58 5.95 1.81
N LYS A 62 17.77 6.28 2.80
CA LYS A 62 17.31 5.33 3.83
C LYS A 62 16.54 4.17 3.22
N ALA A 63 15.64 4.44 2.26
CA ALA A 63 14.90 3.40 1.54
C ALA A 63 15.81 2.47 0.74
N ILE A 64 16.81 3.02 0.03
CA ILE A 64 17.82 2.24 -0.71
C ILE A 64 18.64 1.36 0.25
N LEU A 65 19.14 1.93 1.35
CA LEU A 65 19.91 1.19 2.35
C LEU A 65 19.09 0.07 2.97
N LEU A 66 17.83 0.34 3.32
CA LEU A 66 16.94 -0.66 3.89
C LEU A 66 16.60 -1.76 2.88
N SER A 67 16.32 -1.41 1.62
CA SER A 67 16.08 -2.38 0.54
C SER A 67 17.29 -3.28 0.32
N THR A 68 18.51 -2.68 0.24
CA THR A 68 19.75 -3.44 0.08
C THR A 68 20.01 -4.36 1.27
N THR A 69 19.76 -3.86 2.49
CA THR A 69 19.88 -4.64 3.71
C THR A 69 18.97 -5.87 3.68
N LEU A 70 17.71 -5.71 3.30
CA LEU A 70 16.78 -6.82 3.20
C LEU A 70 17.14 -7.80 2.09
N CYS A 71 17.60 -7.31 0.92
CA CYS A 71 18.08 -8.15 -0.17
C CYS A 71 19.27 -9.04 0.21
N VAL A 72 20.12 -8.60 1.13
CA VAL A 72 21.28 -9.37 1.63
C VAL A 72 20.86 -10.25 2.80
N ALA A 73 20.26 -9.66 3.83
CA ALA A 73 20.00 -10.33 5.10
C ALA A 73 18.97 -11.47 5.00
N VAL A 74 17.86 -11.27 4.24
CA VAL A 74 16.81 -12.29 4.16
C VAL A 74 17.31 -13.60 3.55
N PRO A 75 18.00 -13.60 2.38
CA PRO A 75 18.62 -14.82 1.85
C PRO A 75 19.65 -15.45 2.79
N GLU A 76 20.47 -14.63 3.48
CA GLU A 76 21.46 -15.14 4.42
C GLU A 76 20.83 -15.80 5.66
N ILE A 77 19.74 -15.23 6.19
CA ILE A 77 18.96 -15.84 7.27
C ILE A 77 18.45 -17.22 6.83
N ILE A 78 17.84 -17.30 5.65
CA ILE A 78 17.31 -18.56 5.12
C ILE A 78 18.45 -19.57 4.91
N LEU A 79 19.57 -19.14 4.34
CA LEU A 79 20.75 -19.98 4.18
C LEU A 79 21.22 -20.52 5.53
N SER A 80 21.39 -19.64 6.53
CA SER A 80 21.83 -20.03 7.86
C SER A 80 20.90 -21.02 8.54
N LEU A 81 19.58 -20.79 8.47
CA LEU A 81 18.55 -21.67 9.02
C LEU A 81 18.59 -23.07 8.37
N LEU A 82 18.68 -23.12 7.03
CA LEU A 82 18.78 -24.39 6.32
C LEU A 82 20.09 -25.12 6.61
N LEU A 83 21.19 -24.41 6.80
CA LEU A 83 22.47 -25.00 7.18
C LEU A 83 22.46 -25.66 8.58
N LEU A 84 21.55 -25.25 9.50
CA LEU A 84 21.40 -25.92 10.80
C LEU A 84 21.06 -27.42 10.65
N PHE A 85 20.37 -27.82 9.58
CA PHE A 85 20.11 -29.21 9.30
C PHE A 85 21.39 -30.04 9.09
N CYS A 86 22.52 -29.40 8.73
CA CYS A 86 23.83 -30.09 8.68
C CYS A 86 24.29 -30.61 10.04
N LEU A 87 23.79 -30.07 11.15
CA LEU A 87 24.10 -30.55 12.51
C LEU A 87 23.36 -31.86 12.81
N LEU A 88 22.12 -31.98 12.33
CA LEU A 88 21.26 -33.15 12.54
C LEU A 88 21.61 -34.28 11.57
N PHE A 89 21.85 -33.95 10.31
CA PHE A 89 22.02 -34.95 9.22
C PHE A 89 23.44 -34.90 8.64
N LYS A 90 24.41 -35.37 9.41
CA LYS A 90 25.86 -35.31 9.08
C LYS A 90 26.21 -35.98 7.75
N SER A 91 25.59 -37.12 7.43
CA SER A 91 25.84 -37.89 6.20
C SER A 91 25.33 -37.13 4.92
N TYR A 92 24.39 -36.24 5.06
CA TYR A 92 23.78 -35.51 3.95
C TYR A 92 24.27 -34.05 3.80
N ARG A 93 25.32 -33.66 4.54
CA ARG A 93 25.83 -32.27 4.59
C ARG A 93 26.04 -31.62 3.21
N LEU A 94 26.58 -32.39 2.26
CA LEU A 94 26.84 -31.85 0.91
C LEU A 94 25.53 -31.49 0.19
N TRP A 95 24.54 -32.35 0.25
CA TRP A 95 23.24 -32.15 -0.35
C TRP A 95 22.48 -31.00 0.34
N ILE A 96 22.50 -30.96 1.68
CA ILE A 96 21.88 -29.87 2.45
C ILE A 96 22.48 -28.51 2.05
N ARG A 97 23.82 -28.43 1.96
CA ARG A 97 24.50 -27.17 1.52
C ARG A 97 24.10 -26.77 0.11
N ARG A 98 24.00 -27.70 -0.84
CA ARG A 98 23.58 -27.42 -2.22
C ARG A 98 22.12 -26.91 -2.27
N ILE A 99 21.23 -27.60 -1.56
CA ILE A 99 19.81 -27.20 -1.48
C ILE A 99 19.69 -25.84 -0.80
N ALA A 100 20.38 -25.61 0.31
CA ALA A 100 20.36 -24.36 1.04
C ALA A 100 20.84 -23.18 0.18
N LEU A 101 21.92 -23.37 -0.58
CA LEU A 101 22.41 -22.37 -1.54
C LEU A 101 21.41 -22.12 -2.66
N PHE A 102 20.84 -23.17 -3.24
CA PHE A 102 19.85 -23.04 -4.31
C PHE A 102 18.61 -22.28 -3.84
N VAL A 103 18.04 -22.64 -2.68
CA VAL A 103 16.87 -21.95 -2.10
C VAL A 103 17.21 -20.50 -1.76
N SER A 104 18.34 -20.25 -1.10
CA SER A 104 18.77 -18.90 -0.72
C SER A 104 19.01 -18.01 -1.97
N SER A 105 19.62 -18.56 -3.03
CA SER A 105 19.78 -17.85 -4.30
C SER A 105 18.43 -17.53 -4.95
N GLY A 106 17.49 -18.46 -4.92
CA GLY A 106 16.12 -18.23 -5.39
C GLY A 106 15.42 -17.10 -4.63
N VAL A 107 15.56 -17.08 -3.29
CA VAL A 107 15.04 -15.99 -2.45
C VAL A 107 15.71 -14.65 -2.79
N PHE A 108 17.05 -14.64 -2.95
CA PHE A 108 17.77 -13.43 -3.36
C PHE A 108 17.24 -12.85 -4.68
N LEU A 109 17.10 -13.71 -5.71
CA LEU A 109 16.57 -13.29 -7.01
C LEU A 109 15.13 -12.78 -6.91
N THR A 110 14.31 -13.43 -6.07
CA THR A 110 12.94 -13.00 -5.80
C THR A 110 12.90 -11.63 -5.12
N MET A 111 13.74 -11.42 -4.10
CA MET A 111 13.86 -10.11 -3.44
C MET A 111 14.33 -9.04 -4.41
N LEU A 112 15.37 -9.33 -5.19
CA LEU A 112 15.89 -8.41 -6.21
C LEU A 112 14.81 -8.05 -7.23
N TYR A 113 14.06 -9.03 -7.72
CA TYR A 113 12.92 -8.79 -8.62
C TYR A 113 11.87 -7.90 -7.96
N GLY A 114 11.47 -8.18 -6.71
CA GLY A 114 10.49 -7.39 -5.97
C GLY A 114 10.88 -5.92 -5.83
N PHE A 115 12.17 -5.65 -5.54
CA PHE A 115 12.70 -4.29 -5.37
C PHE A 115 13.00 -3.55 -6.67
N THR A 116 13.14 -4.25 -7.81
CA THR A 116 13.53 -3.60 -9.08
C THR A 116 12.41 -3.57 -10.11
N LEU A 117 11.65 -4.65 -10.23
CA LEU A 117 10.65 -4.85 -11.27
C LEU A 117 9.23 -5.05 -10.71
N GLY A 118 9.09 -5.67 -9.54
CA GLY A 118 7.79 -6.06 -8.99
C GLY A 118 6.85 -4.87 -8.80
N TYR A 119 7.34 -3.77 -8.27
CA TYR A 119 6.54 -2.56 -8.03
C TYR A 119 6.09 -1.84 -9.33
N ARG A 120 6.61 -2.25 -10.50
CA ARG A 120 6.23 -1.72 -11.81
C ARG A 120 5.17 -2.57 -12.53
N GLN A 121 4.77 -3.70 -11.93
CA GLN A 121 3.82 -4.66 -12.50
C GLN A 121 2.37 -4.22 -12.25
N ILE A 122 1.95 -3.12 -12.90
CA ILE A 122 0.59 -2.61 -12.78
C ILE A 122 -0.39 -3.64 -13.37
N VAL A 123 -1.39 -4.04 -12.57
CA VAL A 123 -2.43 -4.98 -12.99
C VAL A 123 -3.81 -4.35 -12.87
N VAL A 124 -4.70 -4.69 -13.80
CA VAL A 124 -6.12 -4.31 -13.70
C VAL A 124 -6.89 -5.49 -13.10
N LYS A 125 -7.60 -5.23 -11.99
CA LYS A 125 -8.52 -6.17 -11.35
C LYS A 125 -9.95 -5.76 -11.67
N THR A 126 -10.79 -6.73 -12.01
CA THR A 126 -12.20 -6.48 -12.29
C THR A 126 -13.08 -7.05 -11.19
N PHE A 127 -14.07 -6.27 -10.79
CA PHE A 127 -15.08 -6.68 -9.82
C PHE A 127 -16.46 -6.23 -10.32
N THR A 128 -17.44 -7.14 -10.34
CA THR A 128 -18.82 -6.79 -10.69
C THR A 128 -19.68 -6.91 -9.45
N TYR A 129 -20.23 -5.78 -9.01
CA TYR A 129 -21.20 -5.74 -7.93
C TYR A 129 -22.62 -5.78 -8.52
N ARG A 130 -23.43 -6.76 -8.11
CA ARG A 130 -24.81 -6.98 -8.58
C ARG A 130 -25.79 -6.71 -7.46
N SER A 131 -26.84 -5.93 -7.71
CA SER A 131 -27.90 -5.68 -6.76
C SER A 131 -29.14 -5.11 -7.46
N ALA A 132 -30.32 -5.56 -7.05
CA ALA A 132 -31.59 -4.96 -7.46
C ALA A 132 -31.78 -3.51 -6.96
N ALA A 133 -31.00 -3.09 -5.93
CA ALA A 133 -31.01 -1.73 -5.42
C ALA A 133 -30.27 -0.72 -6.31
N ILE A 134 -29.48 -1.18 -7.29
CA ILE A 134 -28.82 -0.30 -8.26
C ILE A 134 -29.90 0.22 -9.23
N PRO A 135 -30.05 1.56 -9.40
CA PRO A 135 -31.01 2.09 -10.35
C PRO A 135 -30.66 1.68 -11.78
N GLN A 136 -31.68 1.45 -12.61
CA GLN A 136 -31.54 0.95 -13.98
C GLN A 136 -30.61 1.84 -14.85
N ALA A 137 -30.64 3.17 -14.67
CA ALA A 137 -29.77 4.08 -15.40
C ALA A 137 -28.29 3.98 -15.04
N PHE A 138 -27.96 3.21 -14.00
CA PHE A 138 -26.59 2.89 -13.58
C PHE A 138 -26.19 1.43 -13.84
N ASP A 139 -27.02 0.67 -14.60
CA ASP A 139 -26.60 -0.66 -15.08
C ASP A 139 -25.41 -0.52 -16.03
N GLY A 140 -24.35 -1.28 -15.76
CA GLY A 140 -23.09 -1.20 -16.49
C GLY A 140 -22.19 -0.01 -16.13
N TYR A 141 -22.51 0.79 -15.09
CA TYR A 141 -21.70 1.92 -14.63
C TYR A 141 -20.32 1.47 -14.18
N ARG A 142 -19.28 2.11 -14.71
CA ARG A 142 -17.88 1.73 -14.54
C ARG A 142 -17.16 2.69 -13.61
N ILE A 143 -16.73 2.17 -12.48
CA ILE A 143 -15.94 2.91 -11.48
C ILE A 143 -14.52 2.36 -11.50
N VAL A 144 -13.54 3.23 -11.71
CA VAL A 144 -12.14 2.87 -11.45
C VAL A 144 -11.78 3.32 -10.06
N GLN A 145 -11.39 2.38 -9.19
CA GLN A 145 -10.82 2.66 -7.89
C GLN A 145 -9.30 2.65 -7.97
N LEU A 146 -8.68 3.73 -7.49
CA LEU A 146 -7.28 3.84 -7.10
C LEU A 146 -7.18 4.03 -5.59
N SER A 147 -6.09 3.58 -5.00
CA SER A 147 -5.79 3.74 -3.57
C SER A 147 -4.28 3.70 -3.34
N ASP A 148 -3.83 4.26 -2.24
CA ASP A 148 -2.49 4.03 -1.70
C ASP A 148 -1.39 4.30 -2.75
N LEU A 149 -1.36 5.48 -3.31
CA LEU A 149 -0.37 5.87 -4.31
C LEU A 149 0.99 6.18 -3.67
N HIS A 150 1.01 6.76 -2.46
CA HIS A 150 2.24 7.09 -1.75
C HIS A 150 3.29 7.72 -2.66
N VAL A 151 2.90 8.80 -3.34
CA VAL A 151 3.71 9.41 -4.43
C VAL A 151 5.12 9.80 -3.99
N GLY A 152 5.34 10.03 -2.70
CA GLY A 152 6.68 10.27 -2.15
C GLY A 152 7.66 9.12 -2.38
N THR A 153 7.20 7.87 -2.43
CA THR A 153 8.01 6.69 -2.79
C THR A 153 8.29 6.66 -4.30
N LEU A 154 7.39 7.21 -5.12
CA LEU A 154 7.47 7.18 -6.58
C LEU A 154 8.19 8.38 -7.21
N ARG A 155 8.75 9.32 -6.43
CA ARG A 155 9.34 10.58 -6.91
C ARG A 155 10.36 10.47 -8.05
N ARG A 156 11.09 9.38 -8.14
CA ARG A 156 12.03 9.12 -9.25
C ARG A 156 11.42 8.24 -10.34
N HIS A 157 10.14 7.94 -10.23
CA HIS A 157 9.45 6.98 -11.08
C HIS A 157 8.20 7.56 -11.73
N HIS A 158 8.28 8.83 -12.21
CA HIS A 158 7.19 9.53 -12.90
C HIS A 158 6.53 8.67 -13.97
N VAL A 159 7.34 7.92 -14.75
CA VAL A 159 6.85 6.99 -15.78
C VAL A 159 5.88 5.93 -15.21
N VAL A 160 6.06 5.51 -13.94
CA VAL A 160 5.13 4.56 -13.31
C VAL A 160 3.79 5.24 -13.04
N VAL A 161 3.79 6.47 -12.54
CA VAL A 161 2.57 7.26 -12.28
C VAL A 161 1.86 7.60 -13.60
N GLU A 162 2.59 7.98 -14.64
CA GLU A 162 2.04 8.20 -16.00
C GLU A 162 1.35 6.93 -16.50
N ARG A 163 2.00 5.77 -16.41
CA ARG A 163 1.41 4.48 -16.80
C ARG A 163 0.16 4.12 -16.01
N ILE A 164 0.09 4.48 -14.72
CA ILE A 164 -1.13 4.31 -13.92
C ILE A 164 -2.25 5.16 -14.50
N VAL A 165 -1.99 6.46 -14.75
CA VAL A 165 -2.99 7.39 -15.31
C VAL A 165 -3.43 6.96 -16.71
N ASP A 166 -2.51 6.57 -17.57
CA ASP A 166 -2.82 6.07 -18.92
C ASP A 166 -3.68 4.79 -18.86
N SER A 167 -3.34 3.88 -17.94
CA SER A 167 -4.12 2.65 -17.73
C SER A 167 -5.54 2.94 -17.23
N VAL A 168 -5.69 3.90 -16.31
CA VAL A 168 -7.00 4.38 -15.81
C VAL A 168 -7.83 4.93 -16.96
N ASN A 169 -7.25 5.84 -17.76
CA ASN A 169 -7.95 6.48 -18.88
C ASN A 169 -8.33 5.46 -19.98
N ALA A 170 -7.46 4.47 -20.24
CA ALA A 170 -7.73 3.39 -21.20
C ALA A 170 -8.95 2.53 -20.81
N LEU A 171 -9.27 2.44 -19.51
CA LEU A 171 -10.47 1.77 -19.02
C LEU A 171 -11.76 2.54 -19.29
N LYS A 172 -11.70 3.81 -19.73
CA LYS A 172 -12.85 4.67 -20.00
C LYS A 172 -13.91 4.62 -18.88
N PRO A 173 -13.54 4.98 -17.63
CA PRO A 173 -14.46 4.93 -16.50
C PRO A 173 -15.54 6.00 -16.61
N ASP A 174 -16.71 5.73 -16.03
CA ASP A 174 -17.70 6.77 -15.76
C ASP A 174 -17.30 7.64 -14.58
N LEU A 175 -16.66 7.04 -13.57
CA LEU A 175 -16.17 7.70 -12.36
C LEU A 175 -14.80 7.13 -11.97
N ILE A 176 -13.90 7.99 -11.50
CA ILE A 176 -12.69 7.56 -10.79
C ILE A 176 -12.89 7.86 -9.31
N VAL A 177 -12.58 6.89 -8.44
CA VAL A 177 -12.56 7.09 -6.99
C VAL A 177 -11.17 6.83 -6.45
N PHE A 178 -10.72 7.69 -5.53
CA PHE A 178 -9.45 7.54 -4.84
C PHE A 178 -9.71 7.33 -3.35
N THR A 179 -9.31 6.18 -2.82
CA THR A 179 -9.65 5.74 -1.47
C THR A 179 -8.56 6.02 -0.41
N GLY A 180 -7.75 7.07 -0.63
CA GLY A 180 -6.81 7.60 0.37
C GLY A 180 -5.37 7.14 0.23
N ASP A 181 -4.50 7.69 1.07
CA ASP A 181 -3.05 7.53 1.09
C ASP A 181 -2.39 7.96 -0.24
N LEU A 182 -2.56 9.25 -0.54
CA LEU A 182 -1.96 9.89 -1.71
C LEU A 182 -0.48 10.18 -1.48
N VAL A 183 -0.11 10.62 -0.28
CA VAL A 183 1.26 10.98 0.12
C VAL A 183 1.78 10.07 1.23
N ASN A 184 3.10 10.12 1.50
CA ASN A 184 3.70 9.42 2.65
C ASN A 184 3.69 10.28 3.91
N TYR A 185 4.19 11.53 3.80
CA TYR A 185 4.52 12.38 4.95
C TYR A 185 4.18 13.85 4.76
N HIS A 186 4.18 14.36 3.50
CA HIS A 186 4.09 15.79 3.17
C HIS A 186 3.25 16.05 1.94
N ALA A 187 2.51 17.15 1.95
CA ALA A 187 1.73 17.60 0.80
C ALA A 187 2.59 17.87 -0.44
N GLU A 188 3.82 18.35 -0.24
CA GLU A 188 4.78 18.70 -1.28
C GLU A 188 5.21 17.48 -2.12
N GLU A 189 4.98 16.27 -1.64
CA GLU A 189 5.20 15.04 -2.42
C GLU A 189 4.29 14.99 -3.65
N LEU A 190 3.11 15.63 -3.60
CA LEU A 190 2.15 15.66 -4.70
C LEU A 190 2.57 16.63 -5.82
N PHE A 191 3.30 17.70 -5.53
CA PHE A 191 3.47 18.84 -6.45
C PHE A 191 4.05 18.45 -7.81
N GLU A 192 5.03 17.55 -7.82
CA GLU A 192 5.66 17.11 -9.07
C GLU A 192 4.77 16.17 -9.92
N PHE A 193 3.65 15.68 -9.37
CA PHE A 193 2.72 14.77 -10.03
C PHE A 193 1.40 15.41 -10.44
N GLU A 194 1.14 16.67 -10.03
CA GLU A 194 -0.15 17.34 -10.29
C GLU A 194 -0.53 17.33 -11.76
N ASP A 195 0.42 17.68 -12.66
CA ASP A 195 0.15 17.72 -14.11
C ASP A 195 -0.14 16.33 -14.69
N ILE A 196 0.39 15.27 -14.04
CA ILE A 196 0.09 13.89 -14.43
C ILE A 196 -1.33 13.54 -13.97
N PHE A 197 -1.70 13.86 -12.72
CA PHE A 197 -3.03 13.57 -12.20
C PHE A 197 -4.15 14.40 -12.82
N ARG A 198 -3.87 15.63 -13.28
CA ARG A 198 -4.84 16.42 -14.07
C ARG A 198 -5.24 15.74 -15.38
N LYS A 199 -4.44 14.80 -15.89
CA LYS A 199 -4.77 14.00 -17.09
C LYS A 199 -5.76 12.87 -16.81
N MET A 200 -6.08 12.57 -15.55
CA MET A 200 -7.13 11.59 -15.24
C MET A 200 -8.48 12.07 -15.76
N HIS A 201 -9.14 11.23 -16.54
CA HIS A 201 -10.39 11.57 -17.19
C HIS A 201 -11.47 10.52 -16.92
N ALA A 202 -12.60 10.99 -16.40
CA ALA A 202 -13.83 10.23 -16.27
C ALA A 202 -15.03 11.15 -16.50
N ARG A 203 -16.14 10.60 -16.98
CA ARG A 203 -17.34 11.38 -17.30
C ARG A 203 -17.87 12.16 -16.09
N ASP A 204 -17.86 11.57 -14.91
CA ASP A 204 -18.33 12.16 -13.65
C ASP A 204 -17.16 12.64 -12.77
N GLY A 205 -15.95 12.70 -13.34
CA GLY A 205 -14.75 13.23 -12.70
C GLY A 205 -14.08 12.26 -11.73
N VAL A 206 -13.34 12.84 -10.77
CA VAL A 206 -12.58 12.13 -9.75
C VAL A 206 -13.13 12.52 -8.37
N ILE A 207 -13.44 11.54 -7.54
CA ILE A 207 -13.84 11.74 -6.14
C ILE A 207 -12.81 11.07 -5.24
N SER A 208 -12.32 11.79 -4.22
CA SER A 208 -11.30 11.30 -3.30
C SER A 208 -11.74 11.37 -1.84
N VAL A 209 -11.13 10.51 -1.02
CA VAL A 209 -11.11 10.62 0.44
C VAL A 209 -9.66 10.57 0.93
N MET A 210 -9.42 10.85 2.20
CA MET A 210 -8.10 10.82 2.81
C MET A 210 -7.86 9.49 3.55
N GLY A 211 -6.63 8.96 3.43
CA GLY A 211 -6.15 7.85 4.24
C GLY A 211 -5.31 8.32 5.43
N ASN A 212 -4.79 7.37 6.21
CA ASN A 212 -4.07 7.70 7.44
C ASN A 212 -2.75 8.45 7.20
N HIS A 213 -2.06 8.20 6.09
CA HIS A 213 -0.84 8.94 5.74
C HIS A 213 -1.12 10.38 5.35
N ASP A 214 -2.27 10.67 4.75
CA ASP A 214 -2.66 12.02 4.34
C ASP A 214 -2.89 12.96 5.54
N TYR A 215 -3.00 12.44 6.77
CA TYR A 215 -3.03 13.22 8.02
C TYR A 215 -1.65 13.50 8.59
N MET A 216 -0.58 12.98 7.96
CA MET A 216 0.82 13.35 8.24
C MET A 216 1.28 13.11 9.67
N THR A 217 0.71 12.10 10.34
CA THR A 217 1.02 11.74 11.73
C THR A 217 2.34 10.97 11.87
N TYR A 218 2.95 10.56 10.76
CA TYR A 218 4.20 9.77 10.72
C TYR A 218 5.47 10.60 10.59
N TYR A 219 5.32 11.92 10.60
CA TYR A 219 6.44 12.86 10.53
C TYR A 219 6.56 13.67 11.84
N ASN A 220 7.79 14.05 12.21
CA ASN A 220 8.03 14.87 13.37
C ASN A 220 7.87 16.36 13.01
N TRP A 221 6.66 16.89 13.17
CA TRP A 221 6.35 18.29 12.94
C TRP A 221 6.87 19.16 14.08
N PRO A 222 7.26 20.41 13.79
CA PRO A 222 7.64 21.37 14.85
C PRO A 222 6.53 21.57 15.88
N ASP A 223 5.27 21.62 15.39
CA ASP A 223 4.07 21.71 16.20
C ASP A 223 2.83 21.20 15.43
N GLU A 224 1.74 21.06 16.14
CA GLU A 224 0.46 20.60 15.57
C GLU A 224 -0.10 21.58 14.53
N LYS A 225 0.16 22.90 14.67
CA LYS A 225 -0.29 23.91 13.70
C LYS A 225 0.41 23.71 12.35
N ALA A 226 1.71 23.42 12.34
CA ALA A 226 2.46 23.11 11.12
C ALA A 226 1.94 21.84 10.44
N ARG A 227 1.66 20.78 11.21
CA ARG A 227 1.05 19.55 10.69
C ARG A 227 -0.30 19.83 10.04
N LEU A 228 -1.20 20.49 10.74
CA LEU A 228 -2.55 20.81 10.23
C LEU A 228 -2.51 21.75 9.02
N ALA A 229 -1.56 22.68 8.96
CA ALA A 229 -1.37 23.54 7.78
C ALA A 229 -0.98 22.71 6.55
N ASN A 230 -0.11 21.71 6.72
CA ASN A 230 0.32 20.83 5.62
C ASN A 230 -0.79 19.85 5.20
N VAL A 231 -1.62 19.37 6.13
CA VAL A 231 -2.83 18.60 5.80
C VAL A 231 -3.79 19.44 4.93
N ARG A 232 -4.04 20.71 5.30
CA ARG A 232 -4.87 21.62 4.50
C ARG A 232 -4.26 21.86 3.12
N LEU A 233 -2.95 22.04 3.04
CA LEU A 233 -2.24 22.21 1.78
C LEU A 233 -2.50 21.01 0.84
N LEU A 234 -2.42 19.76 1.33
CA LEU A 234 -2.75 18.57 0.56
C LEU A 234 -4.21 18.58 0.06
N GLN A 235 -5.14 18.94 0.94
CA GLN A 235 -6.56 19.04 0.58
C GLN A 235 -6.80 20.09 -0.51
N ASP A 236 -6.15 21.24 -0.44
CA ASP A 236 -6.28 22.31 -1.42
C ASP A 236 -5.66 21.90 -2.77
N HIS A 237 -4.52 21.22 -2.76
CA HIS A 237 -3.91 20.70 -3.98
C HIS A 237 -4.73 19.59 -4.63
N GLN A 238 -5.37 18.68 -3.87
CA GLN A 238 -6.32 17.72 -4.44
C GLN A 238 -7.48 18.41 -5.16
N ARG A 239 -8.03 19.48 -4.57
CA ARG A 239 -9.08 20.28 -5.22
C ARG A 239 -8.56 21.04 -6.45
N ALA A 240 -7.35 21.58 -6.39
CA ALA A 240 -6.72 22.34 -7.47
C ALA A 240 -6.41 21.47 -8.72
N ILE A 241 -6.14 20.17 -8.54
CA ILE A 241 -6.02 19.24 -9.67
C ILE A 241 -7.36 18.73 -10.20
N GLY A 242 -8.48 19.23 -9.65
CA GLY A 242 -9.83 18.92 -10.13
C GLY A 242 -10.51 17.74 -9.42
N TRP A 243 -9.96 17.23 -8.34
CA TRP A 243 -10.57 16.14 -7.58
C TRP A 243 -11.61 16.68 -6.59
N ARG A 244 -12.73 15.99 -6.47
CA ARG A 244 -13.73 16.28 -5.42
C ARG A 244 -13.37 15.52 -4.16
N LEU A 245 -12.75 16.20 -3.21
CA LEU A 245 -12.39 15.64 -1.92
C LEU A 245 -13.60 15.64 -0.98
N LEU A 246 -13.98 14.47 -0.47
CA LEU A 246 -15.03 14.29 0.52
C LEU A 246 -14.42 14.08 1.92
N LEU A 247 -14.85 14.90 2.88
CA LEU A 247 -14.41 14.87 4.29
C LEU A 247 -15.64 14.73 5.18
N ASN A 248 -16.11 13.51 5.40
CA ASN A 248 -17.38 13.21 6.03
C ASN A 248 -18.55 13.92 5.28
N ASP A 249 -18.61 13.70 3.98
CA ASP A 249 -19.55 14.34 3.07
C ASP A 249 -20.02 13.37 1.98
N ASN A 250 -20.93 13.79 1.14
CA ASN A 250 -21.40 12.99 0.02
C ASN A 250 -21.56 13.78 -1.28
N TYR A 251 -21.63 13.04 -2.38
CA TYR A 251 -21.89 13.58 -3.69
C TYR A 251 -22.91 12.72 -4.43
N ILE A 252 -23.98 13.36 -4.94
CA ILE A 252 -25.06 12.67 -5.65
C ILE A 252 -24.79 12.73 -7.16
N LEU A 253 -24.67 11.57 -7.78
CA LEU A 253 -24.62 11.38 -9.23
C LEU A 253 -26.02 11.16 -9.77
N ARG A 254 -26.39 11.84 -10.84
CA ARG A 254 -27.73 11.78 -11.45
C ARG A 254 -27.68 11.30 -12.88
N ARG A 255 -28.65 10.46 -13.25
CA ARG A 255 -28.88 9.93 -14.60
C ARG A 255 -30.39 9.94 -14.87
N GLY A 256 -30.88 10.95 -15.60
CA GLY A 256 -32.32 11.14 -15.74
C GLY A 256 -32.98 11.32 -14.35
N ASN A 257 -33.94 10.45 -14.07
CA ASN A 257 -34.63 10.45 -12.76
C ASN A 257 -33.92 9.63 -11.69
N ASP A 258 -32.90 8.84 -12.06
CA ASP A 258 -32.16 7.98 -11.17
C ASP A 258 -30.96 8.67 -10.56
N SER A 259 -30.59 8.25 -9.36
CA SER A 259 -29.39 8.76 -8.67
C SER A 259 -28.74 7.70 -7.81
N ILE A 260 -27.42 7.83 -7.66
CA ILE A 260 -26.61 7.11 -6.66
C ILE A 260 -25.82 8.13 -5.86
N ALA A 261 -25.47 7.80 -4.62
CA ALA A 261 -24.65 8.65 -3.78
C ALA A 261 -23.26 8.02 -3.55
N ILE A 262 -22.21 8.82 -3.76
CA ILE A 262 -20.88 8.52 -3.29
C ILE A 262 -20.73 9.17 -1.91
N VAL A 263 -20.55 8.36 -0.89
CA VAL A 263 -20.37 8.81 0.50
C VAL A 263 -18.89 8.70 0.83
N GLY A 264 -18.26 9.77 1.28
CA GLY A 264 -16.84 9.78 1.64
C GLY A 264 -16.66 10.10 3.12
N VAL A 265 -15.94 9.27 3.84
CA VAL A 265 -15.53 9.55 5.22
C VAL A 265 -14.05 9.86 5.30
N GLU A 266 -13.68 10.64 6.30
CA GLU A 266 -12.29 10.76 6.73
C GLU A 266 -11.77 9.42 7.23
N ASN A 267 -10.44 9.26 7.39
CA ASN A 267 -9.91 7.98 7.85
C ASN A 267 -10.57 7.52 9.15
N ASP A 268 -10.98 6.26 9.18
CA ASP A 268 -11.58 5.63 10.37
C ASP A 268 -10.96 4.25 10.58
N GLY A 269 -9.81 4.22 11.25
CA GLY A 269 -9.03 3.02 11.52
C GLY A 269 -9.04 2.61 13.00
N ASN A 270 -8.50 1.42 13.26
CA ASN A 270 -8.17 1.00 14.62
C ASN A 270 -6.93 1.76 15.13
N PRO A 271 -6.79 2.00 16.44
CA PRO A 271 -5.55 2.56 16.97
C PRO A 271 -4.31 1.76 16.51
N PRO A 272 -3.22 2.42 16.12
CA PRO A 272 -2.89 3.86 16.30
C PRO A 272 -3.34 4.79 15.15
N PHE A 273 -4.16 4.32 14.21
CA PHE A 273 -4.59 5.10 13.06
C PHE A 273 -5.66 6.14 13.44
N PRO A 274 -5.76 7.28 12.74
CA PRO A 274 -6.81 8.25 12.96
C PRO A 274 -8.20 7.64 12.82
N ALA A 275 -9.13 7.99 13.73
CA ALA A 275 -10.53 7.59 13.70
C ALA A 275 -11.40 8.86 13.64
N LEU A 276 -11.49 9.46 12.45
CA LEU A 276 -12.14 10.75 12.18
C LEU A 276 -13.44 10.60 11.37
N GLY A 277 -13.79 9.38 10.97
CA GLY A 277 -14.96 9.07 10.16
C GLY A 277 -16.25 9.36 10.92
N ASP A 278 -17.15 10.13 10.28
CA ASP A 278 -18.49 10.47 10.79
C ASP A 278 -19.53 10.03 9.75
N LEU A 279 -20.00 8.78 9.89
CA LEU A 279 -21.00 8.18 8.99
C LEU A 279 -22.33 8.94 8.99
N PRO A 280 -22.89 9.38 10.14
CA PRO A 280 -24.10 10.20 10.16
C PRO A 280 -23.94 11.52 9.40
N LYS A 281 -22.82 12.22 9.58
CA LYS A 281 -22.53 13.47 8.88
C LYS A 281 -22.36 13.21 7.37
N ALA A 282 -21.60 12.18 6.99
CA ALA A 282 -21.34 11.84 5.61
C ALA A 282 -22.60 11.46 4.82
N GLN A 283 -23.64 10.97 5.49
CA GLN A 283 -24.92 10.58 4.87
C GLN A 283 -26.00 11.66 4.98
N ARG A 284 -25.68 12.85 5.51
CA ARG A 284 -26.67 13.90 5.71
C ARG A 284 -27.33 14.31 4.39
N GLY A 285 -28.65 14.44 4.41
CA GLY A 285 -29.44 14.86 3.25
C GLY A 285 -29.74 13.77 2.22
N LEU A 286 -29.20 12.55 2.40
CA LEU A 286 -29.49 11.44 1.50
C LEU A 286 -30.83 10.77 1.86
N GLN A 287 -31.64 10.50 0.84
CA GLN A 287 -32.88 9.71 1.01
C GLN A 287 -32.57 8.25 1.31
N ASN A 288 -33.41 7.56 2.09
CA ASN A 288 -33.20 6.16 2.46
C ASN A 288 -33.16 5.20 1.26
N SER A 289 -33.89 5.50 0.20
CA SER A 289 -33.95 4.72 -1.05
C SER A 289 -32.73 4.92 -1.98
N CYS A 290 -31.88 5.91 -1.70
CA CYS A 290 -30.71 6.20 -2.54
C CYS A 290 -29.66 5.09 -2.40
N PHE A 291 -29.25 4.47 -3.54
CA PHE A 291 -28.12 3.54 -3.55
C PHE A 291 -26.83 4.30 -3.19
N ARG A 292 -26.05 3.73 -2.27
CA ARG A 292 -24.86 4.39 -1.70
C ARG A 292 -23.61 3.56 -1.91
N ILE A 293 -22.52 4.22 -2.31
CA ILE A 293 -21.19 3.64 -2.33
C ILE A 293 -20.34 4.43 -1.33
N LEU A 294 -19.80 3.74 -0.33
CA LEU A 294 -18.94 4.34 0.68
C LEU A 294 -17.48 4.25 0.25
N LEU A 295 -16.79 5.37 0.27
CA LEU A 295 -15.34 5.47 0.21
C LEU A 295 -14.82 5.63 1.64
N SER A 296 -14.04 4.67 2.11
CA SER A 296 -13.40 4.69 3.42
C SER A 296 -12.07 3.96 3.33
N HIS A 297 -11.00 4.61 3.71
CA HIS A 297 -9.65 4.11 3.49
C HIS A 297 -9.38 2.78 4.20
N ASP A 298 -9.60 2.73 5.54
CA ASP A 298 -9.29 1.57 6.37
C ASP A 298 -10.42 0.51 6.30
N PRO A 299 -10.14 -0.74 5.89
CA PRO A 299 -11.15 -1.79 5.78
C PRO A 299 -11.73 -2.22 7.14
N THR A 300 -11.05 -1.97 8.27
CA THR A 300 -11.57 -2.30 9.61
C THR A 300 -12.83 -1.50 9.96
N HIS A 301 -13.05 -0.35 9.31
CA HIS A 301 -14.26 0.44 9.42
C HIS A 301 -15.50 -0.37 9.04
N TRP A 302 -15.38 -1.32 8.08
CA TRP A 302 -16.49 -2.18 7.63
C TRP A 302 -17.19 -2.90 8.75
N ARG A 303 -16.47 -3.76 9.49
CA ARG A 303 -17.07 -4.56 10.58
C ARG A 303 -17.33 -3.73 11.82
N ARG A 304 -16.50 -2.75 12.09
CA ARG A 304 -16.54 -1.96 13.32
C ARG A 304 -17.74 -1.01 13.35
N ARG A 305 -18.05 -0.36 12.23
CA ARG A 305 -19.10 0.69 12.19
C ARG A 305 -20.07 0.57 11.00
N VAL A 306 -19.57 0.26 9.79
CA VAL A 306 -20.40 0.32 8.59
C VAL A 306 -21.49 -0.75 8.62
N LEU A 307 -21.15 -2.00 8.97
CA LEU A 307 -22.12 -3.08 9.08
C LEU A 307 -23.18 -2.85 10.17
N PRO A 308 -22.82 -2.51 11.42
CA PRO A 308 -23.81 -2.35 12.49
C PRO A 308 -24.60 -1.05 12.42
N GLU A 309 -24.00 0.05 11.92
CA GLU A 309 -24.60 1.39 12.00
C GLU A 309 -25.33 1.82 10.72
N THR A 310 -25.11 1.12 9.58
CA THR A 310 -25.64 1.56 8.28
C THR A 310 -26.24 0.40 7.49
N ARG A 311 -26.90 0.74 6.38
CA ARG A 311 -27.32 -0.20 5.33
C ARG A 311 -26.60 0.03 4.01
N ILE A 312 -25.42 0.65 4.03
CA ILE A 312 -24.64 0.91 2.82
C ILE A 312 -24.31 -0.40 2.12
N PRO A 313 -24.68 -0.56 0.84
CA PRO A 313 -24.55 -1.84 0.14
C PRO A 313 -23.12 -2.12 -0.36
N LEU A 314 -22.35 -1.09 -0.69
CA LEU A 314 -20.99 -1.25 -1.24
C LEU A 314 -20.03 -0.27 -0.54
N MET A 315 -18.93 -0.79 -0.02
CA MET A 315 -17.79 -0.01 0.50
C MET A 315 -16.54 -0.31 -0.32
N LEU A 316 -15.77 0.72 -0.63
CA LEU A 316 -14.48 0.64 -1.30
C LEU A 316 -13.39 1.13 -0.33
N ALA A 317 -12.35 0.32 -0.14
CA ALA A 317 -11.25 0.59 0.80
C ALA A 317 -9.88 0.27 0.20
N GLY A 318 -8.81 0.66 0.90
CA GLY A 318 -7.42 0.37 0.57
C GLY A 318 -6.62 -0.06 1.80
N HIS A 319 -5.54 0.70 2.12
CA HIS A 319 -4.77 0.66 3.37
C HIS A 319 -3.81 -0.51 3.54
N THR A 320 -4.20 -1.73 3.21
CA THR A 320 -3.46 -2.93 3.62
C THR A 320 -2.21 -3.20 2.78
N HIS A 321 -2.20 -2.76 1.52
CA HIS A 321 -1.22 -3.11 0.48
C HIS A 321 -1.01 -4.63 0.29
N GLY A 322 -1.77 -5.50 1.01
CA GLY A 322 -1.42 -6.89 1.18
C GLY A 322 -0.04 -7.05 1.80
N MET A 323 0.43 -6.07 2.63
CA MET A 323 1.84 -5.97 3.09
C MET A 323 2.84 -6.13 1.96
N GLN A 324 2.47 -5.73 0.73
CA GLN A 324 3.31 -5.77 -0.48
C GLN A 324 3.83 -7.18 -0.85
N LEU A 325 3.32 -8.22 -0.17
CA LEU A 325 3.69 -9.63 -0.37
C LEU A 325 2.44 -10.52 -0.41
N LYS A 326 2.27 -11.23 -1.53
CA LYS A 326 1.20 -12.21 -1.71
C LYS A 326 1.73 -13.44 -2.42
N ILE A 327 1.44 -14.61 -1.87
CA ILE A 327 1.80 -15.91 -2.46
C ILE A 327 0.52 -16.74 -2.53
N GLY A 328 -0.03 -16.93 -3.71
CA GLY A 328 -1.35 -17.55 -3.89
C GLY A 328 -2.45 -16.75 -3.18
N SER A 329 -3.16 -17.36 -2.24
CA SER A 329 -4.19 -16.73 -1.40
C SER A 329 -3.67 -16.19 -0.07
N PHE A 330 -2.37 -16.30 0.20
CA PHE A 330 -1.76 -15.87 1.45
C PHE A 330 -1.09 -14.50 1.29
N SER A 331 -1.29 -13.64 2.28
CA SER A 331 -0.51 -12.44 2.55
C SER A 331 -0.33 -12.30 4.06
N PRO A 332 0.80 -11.75 4.54
CA PRO A 332 0.98 -11.43 5.96
C PRO A 332 -0.07 -10.46 6.51
N SER A 333 -0.69 -9.64 5.66
CA SER A 333 -1.81 -8.76 6.04
C SER A 333 -2.95 -9.51 6.70
N LYS A 334 -3.17 -10.78 6.36
CA LYS A 334 -4.22 -11.63 6.94
C LYS A 334 -4.13 -11.75 8.47
N TRP A 335 -2.95 -11.58 9.05
CA TRP A 335 -2.76 -11.65 10.50
C TRP A 335 -3.28 -10.41 11.24
N PHE A 336 -3.44 -9.28 10.52
CA PHE A 336 -3.84 -8.00 11.09
C PHE A 336 -5.20 -7.54 10.59
N TYR A 337 -5.54 -7.89 9.34
CA TYR A 337 -6.76 -7.48 8.65
C TYR A 337 -7.50 -8.71 8.13
N PRO A 338 -8.66 -9.07 8.70
CA PRO A 338 -9.52 -10.13 8.15
C PRO A 338 -9.89 -9.86 6.69
N GLU A 339 -10.21 -8.61 6.36
CA GLU A 339 -10.46 -8.10 5.02
C GLU A 339 -9.23 -7.35 4.49
N TRP A 340 -8.31 -8.07 3.86
CA TRP A 340 -7.04 -7.50 3.45
C TRP A 340 -6.87 -7.29 1.93
N GLY A 341 -7.76 -7.80 1.08
CA GLY A 341 -7.65 -7.61 -0.38
C GLY A 341 -8.71 -8.35 -1.18
N GLY A 342 -9.26 -7.68 -2.18
CA GLY A 342 -10.33 -8.17 -3.02
C GLY A 342 -11.73 -8.02 -2.40
N PRO A 343 -12.75 -8.76 -2.90
CA PRO A 343 -14.12 -8.64 -2.46
C PRO A 343 -14.43 -9.50 -1.22
N TYR A 344 -15.23 -8.94 -0.32
CA TYR A 344 -15.83 -9.60 0.85
C TYR A 344 -17.32 -9.33 0.87
N TYR A 345 -18.13 -10.28 1.35
CA TYR A 345 -19.57 -10.18 1.34
C TYR A 345 -20.17 -10.45 2.73
N GLU A 346 -21.21 -9.69 3.06
CA GLU A 346 -22.10 -9.93 4.20
C GLU A 346 -23.55 -9.83 3.70
N GLY A 347 -24.12 -10.99 3.34
CA GLY A 347 -25.36 -11.07 2.58
C GLY A 347 -25.19 -10.40 1.21
N GLU A 348 -26.06 -9.43 0.89
CA GLU A 348 -26.00 -8.66 -0.35
C GLU A 348 -25.04 -7.47 -0.30
N ARG A 349 -24.46 -7.19 0.86
CA ARG A 349 -23.53 -6.09 1.06
C ARG A 349 -22.10 -6.53 0.73
N ALA A 350 -21.33 -5.64 0.13
CA ALA A 350 -19.94 -5.94 -0.24
C ALA A 350 -18.97 -4.87 0.24
N LEU A 351 -17.77 -5.33 0.61
CA LEU A 351 -16.56 -4.53 0.75
C LEU A 351 -15.59 -4.98 -0.33
N TYR A 352 -14.99 -4.03 -1.05
CA TYR A 352 -13.84 -4.29 -1.91
C TYR A 352 -12.61 -3.57 -1.37
N VAL A 353 -11.54 -4.33 -1.11
CA VAL A 353 -10.28 -3.80 -0.58
C VAL A 353 -9.22 -3.83 -1.68
N SER A 354 -8.75 -2.64 -2.08
CA SER A 354 -7.63 -2.49 -3.02
C SER A 354 -6.29 -2.78 -2.33
N LEU A 355 -5.37 -3.42 -3.06
CA LEU A 355 -3.97 -3.58 -2.61
C LEU A 355 -3.10 -2.35 -2.92
N GLY A 356 -3.71 -1.27 -3.44
CA GLY A 356 -3.03 -0.04 -3.74
C GLY A 356 -2.21 -0.05 -5.03
N ALA A 357 -1.99 1.13 -5.60
CA ALA A 357 -1.25 1.31 -6.85
C ALA A 357 0.20 1.79 -6.64
N GLY A 358 0.55 2.27 -5.45
CA GLY A 358 1.91 2.66 -5.06
C GLY A 358 2.52 1.73 -4.02
N GLU A 359 3.54 2.20 -3.31
CA GLU A 359 4.26 1.46 -2.28
C GLU A 359 4.48 2.30 -1.03
N VAL A 360 4.30 1.69 0.14
CA VAL A 360 4.61 2.31 1.42
C VAL A 360 6.01 1.91 1.88
N LEU A 361 6.83 2.89 2.27
CA LEU A 361 8.19 2.75 2.79
C LEU A 361 9.25 2.25 1.80
N LEU A 362 8.97 1.17 1.08
CA LEU A 362 9.94 0.48 0.21
C LEU A 362 9.32 0.18 -1.15
N PRO A 363 10.05 0.40 -2.25
CA PRO A 363 9.62 0.04 -3.60
C PRO A 363 9.74 -1.49 -3.79
N PHE A 364 8.88 -2.23 -3.11
CA PHE A 364 8.88 -3.69 -3.10
C PHE A 364 7.49 -4.25 -3.29
N ARG A 365 7.31 -5.13 -4.27
CA ARG A 365 6.08 -5.91 -4.40
C ARG A 365 6.36 -7.28 -4.98
N ILE A 366 5.79 -8.32 -4.34
CA ILE A 366 5.79 -9.70 -4.83
C ILE A 366 4.37 -10.26 -4.73
N GLY A 367 3.74 -10.56 -5.87
CA GLY A 367 2.38 -11.13 -5.95
C GLY A 367 1.25 -10.19 -5.53
N ALA A 368 1.49 -9.26 -4.60
CA ALA A 368 0.62 -8.13 -4.29
C ALA A 368 0.99 -6.97 -5.23
N TRP A 369 0.77 -7.15 -6.53
CA TRP A 369 1.13 -6.17 -7.56
C TRP A 369 0.37 -4.86 -7.39
N PRO A 370 0.96 -3.70 -7.83
CA PRO A 370 0.22 -2.45 -7.94
C PRO A 370 -1.05 -2.66 -8.75
N GLU A 371 -2.21 -2.28 -8.23
CA GLU A 371 -3.46 -2.60 -8.89
C GLU A 371 -4.37 -1.39 -9.12
N ILE A 372 -5.04 -1.43 -10.25
CA ILE A 372 -6.14 -0.57 -10.63
C ILE A 372 -7.40 -1.42 -10.61
N ASN A 373 -8.42 -1.01 -9.86
CA ASN A 373 -9.62 -1.81 -9.68
C ASN A 373 -10.76 -1.26 -10.53
N LEU A 374 -11.22 -2.04 -11.52
CA LEU A 374 -12.41 -1.71 -12.32
C LEU A 374 -13.64 -2.37 -11.71
N ILE A 375 -14.50 -1.56 -11.13
CA ILE A 375 -15.75 -1.99 -10.50
C ILE A 375 -16.89 -1.66 -11.45
N THR A 376 -17.70 -2.67 -11.80
CA THR A 376 -18.89 -2.50 -12.65
C THR A 376 -20.13 -2.74 -11.81
N LEU A 377 -21.03 -1.74 -11.78
CA LEU A 377 -22.34 -1.90 -11.17
C LEU A 377 -23.27 -2.62 -12.15
N LYS A 378 -24.05 -3.59 -11.65
CA LYS A 378 -25.03 -4.31 -12.43
C LYS A 378 -26.35 -4.38 -11.70
N HIS A 379 -27.40 -3.84 -12.35
CA HIS A 379 -28.78 -4.07 -11.94
C HIS A 379 -29.13 -5.55 -12.11
N HIS A 380 -29.81 -6.13 -11.14
CA HIS A 380 -30.11 -7.59 -11.14
C HIS A 380 -31.57 -7.86 -11.46
#